data_ab711aa0d387d69ce67e1cb9a2d576e4
#
_entry.id   ab711aa0d387d69ce67e1cb9a2d576e4
#
_cell.length_a   1.000
_cell.length_b   1.000
_cell.length_c   1.000
_cell.angle_alpha   90.00
_cell.angle_beta   90.00
_cell.angle_gamma   90.00
#
_symmetry.space_group_name_H-M   'P 1'
#
loop_
_entity.id
_entity.type
_entity.pdbx_description
1 polymer ?
#
loop_
_entity_poly.entity_id
_entity_poly.type
_entity_poly.pdbx_seq_one_letter_code
_entity_poly.pdbx_strand_id
1 'polypeptide(L)'
;MAGHSQFKNIMHRKGRQDAVRSKMFSKLAREITVAAKSGMPDPAMNPRLRLAIQNAKAQSMPKDNIERAIKKAAGGDAENYEEVRYEGYGPGGVAVIVEALTDNRNRTASNVRSLFTKAGGALGETGSVSFSFDRVGEITYPLSAGDSDKVMEAAIEAGADDVATDEEAHTIICGFEEIGDVSKALEGVLGEAETVKAIWKPQNTVPVDEEKAQSLMKLIDNLEDDDDVQNVYSNFEVSEEVLAKLSA
;
A
#
# COMPACT_ATOMS: atom_id res chain seq x y z
N MET A 1 8.58 -11.27 -6.45
CA MET A 1 7.94 -10.46 -5.39
C MET A 1 7.36 -11.28 -4.23
N ALA A 2 7.44 -12.60 -4.29
CA ALA A 2 6.99 -13.49 -3.20
C ALA A 2 7.59 -13.15 -1.82
N GLY A 3 8.86 -12.71 -1.76
CA GLY A 3 9.53 -12.42 -0.50
C GLY A 3 8.93 -11.30 0.35
N HIS A 4 8.43 -10.21 -0.26
CA HIS A 4 7.88 -9.06 0.48
C HIS A 4 6.49 -9.38 1.05
N SER A 5 5.65 -10.11 0.31
CA SER A 5 4.32 -10.51 0.77
C SER A 5 4.40 -11.60 1.85
N GLN A 6 5.24 -12.63 1.65
CA GLN A 6 5.49 -13.66 2.66
C GLN A 6 6.10 -13.07 3.94
N PHE A 7 6.97 -12.08 3.78
CA PHE A 7 7.59 -11.37 4.87
C PHE A 7 6.57 -10.57 5.69
N LYS A 8 5.65 -9.83 5.06
CA LYS A 8 4.52 -9.17 5.74
C LYS A 8 3.63 -10.14 6.49
N ASN A 9 3.34 -11.31 5.92
CA ASN A 9 2.50 -12.32 6.57
C ASN A 9 3.12 -12.90 7.84
N ILE A 10 4.45 -13.07 7.88
CA ILE A 10 5.18 -13.50 9.08
C ILE A 10 5.05 -12.48 10.20
N MET A 11 5.10 -11.19 9.86
CA MET A 11 5.02 -10.09 10.80
C MET A 11 3.64 -9.94 11.44
N HIS A 12 2.57 -10.07 10.66
CA HIS A 12 1.20 -9.94 11.14
C HIS A 12 0.75 -11.07 12.09
N ARG A 13 1.46 -12.19 12.13
CA ARG A 13 1.13 -13.32 13.03
C ARG A 13 1.47 -13.10 14.51
N LYS A 14 2.30 -12.11 14.86
CA LYS A 14 2.90 -11.99 16.22
C LYS A 14 2.27 -11.00 17.18
N GLY A 15 1.14 -10.31 16.89
CA GLY A 15 0.56 -9.55 17.99
C GLY A 15 -0.48 -8.47 17.72
N ARG A 16 -1.43 -8.39 18.61
CA ARG A 16 -2.41 -7.30 18.79
C ARG A 16 -3.32 -7.01 17.59
N GLN A 17 -4.03 -8.01 17.11
CA GLN A 17 -4.98 -7.89 15.99
C GLN A 17 -5.93 -6.68 16.12
N ASP A 18 -6.45 -6.38 17.32
CA ASP A 18 -7.42 -5.29 17.49
C ASP A 18 -6.80 -3.90 17.35
N ALA A 19 -5.59 -3.68 17.86
CA ALA A 19 -4.90 -2.39 17.74
C ALA A 19 -4.47 -2.13 16.29
N VAL A 20 -3.92 -3.14 15.61
CA VAL A 20 -3.55 -3.09 14.19
C VAL A 20 -4.79 -2.80 13.33
N ARG A 21 -5.92 -3.48 13.60
CA ARG A 21 -7.17 -3.28 12.88
C ARG A 21 -7.74 -1.87 13.10
N SER A 22 -7.66 -1.33 14.31
CA SER A 22 -8.13 0.02 14.62
C SER A 22 -7.31 1.07 13.85
N LYS A 23 -5.97 0.96 13.82
CA LYS A 23 -5.09 1.84 13.05
C LYS A 23 -5.36 1.75 11.54
N MET A 24 -5.49 0.54 11.02
CA MET A 24 -5.83 0.32 9.62
C MET A 24 -7.16 1.00 9.26
N PHE A 25 -8.18 0.87 10.09
CA PHE A 25 -9.46 1.54 9.86
C PHE A 25 -9.35 3.07 9.93
N SER A 26 -8.49 3.60 10.79
CA SER A 26 -8.23 5.05 10.86
C SER A 26 -7.59 5.56 9.57
N LYS A 27 -6.61 4.83 9.02
CA LYS A 27 -5.96 5.16 7.74
C LYS A 27 -6.94 5.10 6.57
N LEU A 28 -7.73 4.04 6.48
CA LEU A 28 -8.78 3.89 5.45
C LEU A 28 -9.84 4.99 5.56
N ALA A 29 -10.27 5.35 6.76
CA ALA A 29 -11.22 6.43 6.98
C ALA A 29 -10.65 7.79 6.56
N ARG A 30 -9.35 8.03 6.81
CA ARG A 30 -8.65 9.25 6.37
C ARG A 30 -8.60 9.32 4.85
N GLU A 31 -8.22 8.24 4.15
CA GLU A 31 -8.22 8.18 2.69
C GLU A 31 -9.62 8.45 2.10
N ILE A 32 -10.68 7.83 2.66
CA ILE A 32 -12.06 8.09 2.25
C ILE A 32 -12.42 9.57 2.43
N THR A 33 -12.05 10.17 3.57
CA THR A 33 -12.33 11.58 3.86
C THR A 33 -11.62 12.50 2.87
N VAL A 34 -10.35 12.24 2.58
CA VAL A 34 -9.55 13.01 1.60
C VAL A 34 -10.12 12.86 0.20
N ALA A 35 -10.43 11.63 -0.22
CA ALA A 35 -11.03 11.37 -1.53
C ALA A 35 -12.38 12.07 -1.72
N ALA A 36 -13.24 12.04 -0.69
CA ALA A 36 -14.53 12.71 -0.73
C ALA A 36 -14.40 14.25 -0.72
N LYS A 37 -13.34 14.79 -0.07
CA LYS A 37 -13.09 16.24 0.01
C LYS A 37 -12.46 16.79 -1.28
N SER A 38 -11.59 16.02 -1.92
CA SER A 38 -10.90 16.43 -3.16
C SER A 38 -11.76 16.32 -4.41
N GLY A 39 -12.94 15.71 -4.32
CA GLY A 39 -13.89 15.52 -5.42
C GLY A 39 -15.34 15.61 -4.95
N MET A 40 -16.24 14.94 -5.67
CA MET A 40 -17.63 14.82 -5.22
C MET A 40 -17.74 13.73 -4.13
N PRO A 41 -18.58 13.93 -3.09
CA PRO A 41 -18.80 12.92 -2.05
C PRO A 41 -19.73 11.77 -2.50
N ASP A 42 -19.74 11.48 -3.79
CA ASP A 42 -20.49 10.42 -4.43
C ASP A 42 -19.51 9.48 -5.17
N PRO A 43 -19.40 8.19 -4.78
CA PRO A 43 -18.50 7.26 -5.40
C PRO A 43 -18.82 6.98 -6.89
N ALA A 44 -20.04 7.23 -7.35
CA ALA A 44 -20.40 7.11 -8.76
C ALA A 44 -19.69 8.17 -9.61
N MET A 45 -19.45 9.36 -9.05
CA MET A 45 -18.85 10.52 -9.71
C MET A 45 -17.40 10.76 -9.31
N ASN A 46 -16.87 9.99 -8.34
CA ASN A 46 -15.52 10.16 -7.81
C ASN A 46 -14.77 8.81 -7.82
N PRO A 47 -13.94 8.54 -8.85
CA PRO A 47 -13.20 7.30 -8.96
C PRO A 47 -12.30 7.02 -7.75
N ARG A 48 -11.60 8.03 -7.23
CA ARG A 48 -10.75 7.90 -6.04
C ARG A 48 -11.55 7.44 -4.81
N LEU A 49 -12.72 8.07 -4.58
CA LEU A 49 -13.60 7.69 -3.48
C LEU A 49 -14.14 6.27 -3.64
N ARG A 50 -14.48 5.88 -4.86
CA ARG A 50 -14.94 4.51 -5.16
C ARG A 50 -13.87 3.49 -4.80
N LEU A 51 -12.62 3.70 -5.22
CA LEU A 51 -11.49 2.82 -4.90
C LEU A 51 -11.20 2.79 -3.39
N ALA A 52 -11.22 3.94 -2.72
CA ALA A 52 -11.03 4.02 -1.27
C ALA A 52 -12.10 3.22 -0.50
N ILE A 53 -13.36 3.30 -0.93
CA ILE A 53 -14.48 2.51 -0.36
C ILE A 53 -14.29 1.01 -0.64
N GLN A 54 -13.90 0.63 -1.85
CA GLN A 54 -13.65 -0.75 -2.22
C GLN A 54 -12.56 -1.36 -1.33
N ASN A 55 -11.42 -0.68 -1.20
CA ASN A 55 -10.31 -1.12 -0.35
C ASN A 55 -10.73 -1.21 1.14
N ALA A 56 -11.57 -0.29 1.61
CA ALA A 56 -12.09 -0.35 2.98
C ALA A 56 -13.03 -1.55 3.20
N LYS A 57 -13.88 -1.88 2.24
CA LYS A 57 -14.73 -3.07 2.27
C LYS A 57 -13.91 -4.37 2.27
N ALA A 58 -12.87 -4.45 1.44
CA ALA A 58 -11.95 -5.59 1.40
C ALA A 58 -11.31 -5.87 2.76
N GLN A 59 -11.03 -4.81 3.54
CA GLN A 59 -10.54 -4.92 4.92
C GLN A 59 -11.67 -5.10 5.96
N SER A 60 -12.89 -5.41 5.52
CA SER A 60 -14.06 -5.62 6.38
C SER A 60 -14.41 -4.40 7.26
N MET A 61 -14.19 -3.18 6.74
CA MET A 61 -14.59 -1.96 7.44
C MET A 61 -16.11 -1.85 7.47
N PRO A 62 -16.73 -1.62 8.66
CA PRO A 62 -18.18 -1.47 8.77
C PRO A 62 -18.70 -0.31 7.91
N LYS A 63 -19.86 -0.51 7.29
CA LYS A 63 -20.53 0.47 6.44
C LYS A 63 -20.70 1.83 7.13
N ASP A 64 -21.09 1.82 8.42
CA ASP A 64 -21.30 3.05 9.19
C ASP A 64 -20.01 3.87 9.34
N ASN A 65 -18.83 3.22 9.38
CA ASN A 65 -17.55 3.90 9.44
C ASN A 65 -17.21 4.57 8.10
N ILE A 66 -17.51 3.89 6.98
CA ILE A 66 -17.35 4.43 5.62
C ILE A 66 -18.25 5.66 5.45
N GLU A 67 -19.54 5.55 5.77
CA GLU A 67 -20.50 6.66 5.66
C GLU A 67 -20.11 7.84 6.54
N ARG A 68 -19.61 7.57 7.76
CA ARG A 68 -19.14 8.62 8.68
C ARG A 68 -17.92 9.35 8.10
N ALA A 69 -16.97 8.64 7.48
CA ALA A 69 -15.82 9.24 6.84
C ALA A 69 -16.20 10.15 5.65
N ILE A 70 -17.18 9.74 4.83
CA ILE A 70 -17.71 10.55 3.74
C ILE A 70 -18.42 11.80 4.29
N LYS A 71 -19.26 11.65 5.32
CA LYS A 71 -19.96 12.77 5.96
C LYS A 71 -19.01 13.77 6.60
N LYS A 72 -17.91 13.29 7.21
CA LYS A 72 -16.86 14.16 7.77
C LYS A 72 -16.27 15.10 6.72
N ALA A 73 -16.10 14.62 5.49
CA ALA A 73 -15.58 15.44 4.38
C ALA A 73 -16.51 16.59 3.99
N ALA A 74 -17.83 16.40 4.10
CA ALA A 74 -18.84 17.42 3.78
C ALA A 74 -19.02 18.46 4.90
N GLY A 75 -18.61 18.15 6.13
CA GLY A 75 -18.64 19.08 7.27
C GLY A 75 -17.47 20.07 7.20
N GLY A 76 -17.71 21.32 7.55
CA GLY A 76 -16.68 22.37 7.54
C GLY A 76 -15.49 22.14 8.49
N ASP A 77 -15.59 21.19 9.41
CA ASP A 77 -14.58 20.81 10.40
C ASP A 77 -13.64 19.70 9.92
N ALA A 78 -13.70 19.29 8.63
CA ALA A 78 -12.79 18.28 8.10
C ALA A 78 -11.36 18.83 8.08
N GLU A 79 -10.46 18.15 8.79
CA GLU A 79 -9.02 18.42 8.78
C GLU A 79 -8.49 18.52 7.35
N ASN A 80 -7.60 19.47 7.11
CA ASN A 80 -6.95 19.63 5.82
C ASN A 80 -5.73 18.71 5.77
N TYR A 81 -5.91 17.51 5.23
CA TYR A 81 -4.79 16.61 4.98
C TYR A 81 -4.09 16.96 3.67
N GLU A 82 -2.77 16.95 3.71
CA GLU A 82 -1.89 17.07 2.56
C GLU A 82 -1.24 15.71 2.28
N GLU A 83 -1.15 15.36 1.00
CA GLU A 83 -0.38 14.20 0.56
C GLU A 83 1.10 14.58 0.52
N VAL A 84 1.92 13.81 1.22
CA VAL A 84 3.36 14.03 1.27
C VAL A 84 4.08 12.72 1.04
N ARG A 85 5.10 12.75 0.18
CA ARG A 85 5.99 11.63 -0.05
C ARG A 85 7.36 11.92 0.54
N TYR A 86 7.85 10.99 1.34
CA TYR A 86 9.20 11.00 1.87
C TYR A 86 10.00 9.88 1.23
N GLU A 87 11.27 10.14 0.97
CA GLU A 87 12.19 9.23 0.30
C GLU A 87 13.49 9.14 1.09
N GLY A 88 14.05 7.94 1.20
CA GLY A 88 15.29 7.76 1.94
C GLY A 88 15.89 6.37 1.76
N TYR A 89 17.03 6.18 2.39
CA TYR A 89 17.74 4.92 2.41
C TYR A 89 17.70 4.31 3.81
N GLY A 90 17.23 3.08 3.90
CA GLY A 90 17.29 2.25 5.09
C GLY A 90 18.63 1.51 5.21
N PRO A 91 18.78 0.68 6.26
CA PRO A 91 19.93 -0.20 6.44
C PRO A 91 20.27 -1.00 5.18
N GLY A 92 21.55 -1.09 4.85
CA GLY A 92 22.00 -1.82 3.65
C GLY A 92 21.85 -1.06 2.34
N GLY A 93 21.50 0.24 2.37
CA GLY A 93 21.29 1.03 1.16
C GLY A 93 19.97 0.74 0.46
N VAL A 94 19.03 0.12 1.17
CA VAL A 94 17.68 -0.16 0.67
C VAL A 94 16.91 1.14 0.47
N ALA A 95 16.39 1.35 -0.72
CA ALA A 95 15.53 2.48 -1.03
C ALA A 95 14.15 2.31 -0.37
N VAL A 96 13.66 3.37 0.26
CA VAL A 96 12.36 3.37 0.95
C VAL A 96 11.56 4.60 0.55
N ILE A 97 10.31 4.39 0.11
CA ILE A 97 9.33 5.44 -0.16
C ILE A 97 8.24 5.36 0.91
N VAL A 98 7.88 6.50 1.49
CA VAL A 98 6.82 6.63 2.49
C VAL A 98 5.78 7.62 1.97
N GLU A 99 4.55 7.17 1.80
CA GLU A 99 3.41 8.02 1.48
C GLU A 99 2.64 8.34 2.76
N ALA A 100 2.34 9.61 2.98
CA ALA A 100 1.64 10.08 4.16
C ALA A 100 0.49 11.03 3.79
N LEU A 101 -0.56 10.98 4.61
CA LEU A 101 -1.62 11.97 4.66
C LEU A 101 -1.54 12.68 6.00
N THR A 102 -1.17 13.95 6.01
CA THR A 102 -0.91 14.69 7.24
C THR A 102 -1.58 16.05 7.26
N ASP A 103 -2.02 16.48 8.41
CA ASP A 103 -2.44 17.84 8.73
C ASP A 103 -1.27 18.73 9.17
N ASN A 104 -0.06 18.12 9.38
CA ASN A 104 1.14 18.83 9.81
C ASN A 104 2.42 18.23 9.22
N ARG A 105 2.84 18.74 8.06
CA ARG A 105 4.05 18.29 7.34
C ARG A 105 5.33 18.30 8.18
N ASN A 106 5.50 19.31 9.04
CA ASN A 106 6.72 19.44 9.84
C ASN A 106 6.80 18.36 10.92
N ARG A 107 5.67 18.07 11.58
CA ARG A 107 5.57 16.98 12.55
C ARG A 107 5.91 15.65 11.88
N THR A 108 5.25 15.32 10.78
CA THR A 108 5.44 14.06 10.08
C THR A 108 6.85 13.92 9.53
N ALA A 109 7.42 14.98 8.93
CA ALA A 109 8.81 14.98 8.46
C ALA A 109 9.82 14.71 9.60
N SER A 110 9.58 15.29 10.78
CA SER A 110 10.43 15.07 11.95
C SER A 110 10.34 13.64 12.46
N ASN A 111 9.12 13.08 12.52
CA ASN A 111 8.89 11.70 12.93
C ASN A 111 9.57 10.72 11.96
N VAL A 112 9.29 10.83 10.67
CA VAL A 112 9.86 9.95 9.64
C VAL A 112 11.39 10.03 9.66
N ARG A 113 11.98 11.23 9.72
CA ARG A 113 13.44 11.40 9.83
C ARG A 113 14.02 10.70 11.07
N SER A 114 13.35 10.83 12.21
CA SER A 114 13.77 10.18 13.46
C SER A 114 13.75 8.65 13.32
N LEU A 115 12.72 8.08 12.66
CA LEU A 115 12.61 6.64 12.44
C LEU A 115 13.74 6.12 11.53
N PHE A 116 14.01 6.79 10.42
CA PHE A 116 15.15 6.45 9.55
C PHE A 116 16.48 6.49 10.31
N THR A 117 16.75 7.57 11.05
CA THR A 117 17.99 7.74 11.81
C THR A 117 18.16 6.64 12.87
N LYS A 118 17.10 6.31 13.62
CA LYS A 118 17.14 5.24 14.65
C LYS A 118 17.41 3.86 14.06
N ALA A 119 17.00 3.63 12.82
CA ALA A 119 17.26 2.38 12.11
C ALA A 119 18.66 2.32 11.46
N GLY A 120 19.46 3.38 11.55
CA GLY A 120 20.75 3.48 10.86
C GLY A 120 20.65 3.85 9.38
N GLY A 121 19.50 4.39 8.97
CA GLY A 121 19.26 4.93 7.64
C GLY A 121 19.29 6.45 7.60
N ALA A 122 18.94 7.04 6.47
CA ALA A 122 18.87 8.48 6.26
C ALA A 122 17.70 8.87 5.39
N LEU A 123 16.95 9.89 5.83
CA LEU A 123 15.94 10.52 5.00
C LEU A 123 16.63 11.43 3.98
N GLY A 124 16.32 11.26 2.70
CA GLY A 124 16.81 12.08 1.61
C GLY A 124 15.83 13.18 1.21
N GLU A 125 16.12 13.82 0.07
CA GLU A 125 15.21 14.75 -0.58
C GLU A 125 14.20 13.99 -1.46
N THR A 126 13.10 14.63 -1.82
CA THR A 126 12.14 14.08 -2.78
C THR A 126 12.82 13.84 -4.13
N GLY A 127 12.66 12.64 -4.68
CA GLY A 127 13.35 12.22 -5.90
C GLY A 127 14.65 11.44 -5.66
N SER A 128 15.08 11.29 -4.39
CA SER A 128 16.34 10.61 -4.08
C SER A 128 16.32 9.09 -4.31
N VAL A 129 15.15 8.46 -4.29
CA VAL A 129 15.03 7.01 -4.50
C VAL A 129 13.94 6.61 -5.49
N SER A 130 13.01 7.50 -5.82
CA SER A 130 11.86 7.19 -6.70
C SER A 130 12.26 6.72 -8.10
N PHE A 131 13.45 7.09 -8.57
CA PHE A 131 14.00 6.58 -9.85
C PHE A 131 14.27 5.07 -9.85
N SER A 132 14.30 4.42 -8.69
CA SER A 132 14.46 2.97 -8.54
C SER A 132 13.13 2.21 -8.52
N PHE A 133 12.03 2.92 -8.71
CA PHE A 133 10.68 2.37 -8.69
C PHE A 133 9.87 2.83 -9.90
N ASP A 134 8.93 1.98 -10.32
CA ASP A 134 7.89 2.35 -11.27
C ASP A 134 6.59 2.62 -10.53
N ARG A 135 5.88 3.69 -10.91
CA ARG A 135 4.52 3.92 -10.44
C ARG A 135 3.56 3.11 -11.29
N VAL A 136 2.89 2.11 -10.70
CA VAL A 136 2.02 1.17 -11.41
C VAL A 136 0.69 0.98 -10.69
N GLY A 137 -0.29 0.44 -11.41
CA GLY A 137 -1.52 -0.08 -10.86
C GLY A 137 -1.34 -1.52 -10.40
N GLU A 138 -1.85 -1.86 -9.23
CA GLU A 138 -1.95 -3.22 -8.71
C GLU A 138 -3.42 -3.54 -8.45
N ILE A 139 -3.92 -4.61 -9.07
CA ILE A 139 -5.28 -5.10 -8.95
C ILE A 139 -5.22 -6.53 -8.43
N THR A 140 -5.85 -6.80 -7.29
CA THR A 140 -5.81 -8.11 -6.64
C THR A 140 -7.17 -8.79 -6.69
N TYR A 141 -7.18 -10.05 -7.09
CA TYR A 141 -8.33 -10.92 -7.06
C TYR A 141 -8.09 -12.14 -6.18
N PRO A 142 -9.10 -12.62 -5.44
CA PRO A 142 -9.02 -13.89 -4.72
C PRO A 142 -8.91 -15.05 -5.69
N LEU A 143 -8.31 -16.17 -5.28
CA LEU A 143 -8.19 -17.39 -6.11
C LEU A 143 -9.54 -17.92 -6.60
N SER A 144 -10.62 -17.59 -5.91
CA SER A 144 -11.99 -17.96 -6.31
C SER A 144 -12.52 -17.23 -7.55
N ALA A 145 -11.84 -16.18 -8.04
CA ALA A 145 -12.23 -15.44 -9.25
C ALA A 145 -12.04 -16.26 -10.53
N GLY A 146 -11.12 -17.21 -10.52
CA GLY A 146 -10.85 -18.13 -11.63
C GLY A 146 -9.54 -18.88 -11.42
N ASP A 147 -9.23 -19.80 -12.35
CA ASP A 147 -7.89 -20.36 -12.41
C ASP A 147 -6.90 -19.35 -13.04
N SER A 148 -5.60 -19.66 -12.94
CA SER A 148 -4.54 -18.78 -13.44
C SER A 148 -4.63 -18.48 -14.93
N ASP A 149 -5.08 -19.45 -15.73
CA ASP A 149 -5.19 -19.30 -17.19
C ASP A 149 -6.30 -18.32 -17.54
N LYS A 150 -7.47 -18.48 -16.92
CA LYS A 150 -8.62 -17.57 -17.10
C LYS A 150 -8.28 -16.13 -16.68
N VAL A 151 -7.60 -15.98 -15.54
CA VAL A 151 -7.21 -14.64 -15.04
C VAL A 151 -6.15 -14.02 -15.94
N MET A 152 -5.20 -14.81 -16.44
CA MET A 152 -4.17 -14.33 -17.38
C MET A 152 -4.81 -13.88 -18.70
N GLU A 153 -5.75 -14.65 -19.27
CA GLU A 153 -6.46 -14.28 -20.49
C GLU A 153 -7.23 -12.96 -20.30
N ALA A 154 -7.99 -12.85 -19.22
CA ALA A 154 -8.73 -11.64 -18.89
C ALA A 154 -7.82 -10.42 -18.71
N ALA A 155 -6.66 -10.59 -18.07
CA ALA A 155 -5.69 -9.52 -17.86
C ALA A 155 -5.03 -9.06 -19.16
N ILE A 156 -4.68 -9.99 -20.06
CA ILE A 156 -4.15 -9.65 -21.39
C ILE A 156 -5.18 -8.86 -22.21
N GLU A 157 -6.44 -9.31 -22.21
CA GLU A 157 -7.53 -8.61 -22.91
C GLU A 157 -7.82 -7.22 -22.32
N ALA A 158 -7.65 -7.06 -21.00
CA ALA A 158 -7.81 -5.78 -20.32
C ALA A 158 -6.63 -4.82 -20.53
N GLY A 159 -5.51 -5.28 -21.12
CA GLY A 159 -4.32 -4.46 -21.34
C GLY A 159 -3.38 -4.36 -20.13
N ALA A 160 -3.36 -5.38 -19.28
CA ALA A 160 -2.42 -5.46 -18.17
C ALA A 160 -0.99 -5.78 -18.64
N ASP A 161 0.02 -5.32 -17.87
CA ASP A 161 1.43 -5.53 -18.17
C ASP A 161 1.97 -6.86 -17.63
N ASP A 162 1.43 -7.32 -16.50
CA ASP A 162 1.93 -8.52 -15.80
C ASP A 162 0.84 -9.16 -14.93
N VAL A 163 0.92 -10.48 -14.76
CA VAL A 163 0.03 -11.27 -13.89
C VAL A 163 0.84 -12.27 -13.10
N ALA A 164 0.68 -12.26 -11.79
CA ALA A 164 1.23 -13.28 -10.91
C ALA A 164 0.12 -13.95 -10.11
N THR A 165 0.19 -15.27 -10.00
CA THR A 165 -0.70 -16.07 -9.14
C THR A 165 0.15 -16.79 -8.10
N ASP A 166 -0.19 -16.63 -6.84
CA ASP A 166 0.42 -17.35 -5.73
C ASP A 166 -0.64 -18.17 -4.95
N GLU A 167 -0.31 -18.62 -3.75
CA GLU A 167 -1.22 -19.44 -2.92
C GLU A 167 -2.37 -18.63 -2.30
N GLU A 168 -2.31 -17.29 -2.36
CA GLU A 168 -3.26 -16.40 -1.69
C GLU A 168 -4.16 -15.67 -2.70
N ALA A 169 -3.59 -15.22 -3.83
CA ALA A 169 -4.31 -14.32 -4.75
C ALA A 169 -3.74 -14.33 -6.17
N HIS A 170 -4.50 -13.69 -7.08
CA HIS A 170 -4.01 -13.23 -8.38
C HIS A 170 -3.69 -11.74 -8.28
N THR A 171 -2.45 -11.37 -8.63
CA THR A 171 -1.99 -9.98 -8.65
C THR A 171 -1.76 -9.55 -10.09
N ILE A 172 -2.48 -8.54 -10.54
CA ILE A 172 -2.43 -7.99 -11.89
C ILE A 172 -1.78 -6.61 -11.82
N ILE A 173 -0.80 -6.37 -12.68
CA ILE A 173 -0.07 -5.08 -12.76
C ILE A 173 -0.41 -4.42 -14.08
N CYS A 174 -0.64 -3.11 -14.06
CA CYS A 174 -0.90 -2.28 -15.24
C CYS A 174 -0.26 -0.90 -15.10
N GLY A 175 -0.22 -0.15 -16.18
CA GLY A 175 0.21 1.25 -16.16
C GLY A 175 -0.60 2.08 -15.15
N PHE A 176 0.07 3.02 -14.49
CA PHE A 176 -0.56 3.86 -13.45
C PHE A 176 -1.79 4.61 -13.98
N GLU A 177 -1.70 5.16 -15.18
CA GLU A 177 -2.78 5.93 -15.80
C GLU A 177 -3.94 5.05 -16.28
N GLU A 178 -3.69 3.76 -16.46
CA GLU A 178 -4.63 2.78 -17.03
C GLU A 178 -5.42 2.02 -15.96
N ILE A 179 -5.12 2.23 -14.67
CA ILE A 179 -5.73 1.49 -13.55
C ILE A 179 -7.26 1.46 -13.65
N GLY A 180 -7.87 2.59 -13.98
CA GLY A 180 -9.34 2.70 -14.05
C GLY A 180 -9.94 1.87 -15.16
N ASP A 181 -9.35 1.89 -16.34
CA ASP A 181 -9.84 1.19 -17.51
C ASP A 181 -9.60 -0.32 -17.41
N VAL A 182 -8.39 -0.72 -16.98
CA VAL A 182 -8.05 -2.13 -16.74
C VAL A 182 -8.91 -2.73 -15.63
N SER A 183 -9.08 -2.04 -14.51
CA SER A 183 -9.94 -2.50 -13.41
C SER A 183 -11.39 -2.70 -13.87
N LYS A 184 -11.92 -1.77 -14.67
CA LYS A 184 -13.29 -1.85 -15.19
C LYS A 184 -13.46 -3.00 -16.21
N ALA A 185 -12.47 -3.22 -17.06
CA ALA A 185 -12.49 -4.33 -18.02
C ALA A 185 -12.47 -5.68 -17.29
N LEU A 186 -11.60 -5.82 -16.30
CA LEU A 186 -11.51 -7.04 -15.47
C LEU A 186 -12.79 -7.31 -14.67
N GLU A 187 -13.44 -6.26 -14.14
CA GLU A 187 -14.70 -6.38 -13.40
C GLU A 187 -15.79 -7.04 -14.24
N GLY A 188 -15.84 -6.76 -15.55
CA GLY A 188 -16.78 -7.37 -16.49
C GLY A 188 -16.61 -8.89 -16.68
N VAL A 189 -15.41 -9.44 -16.42
CA VAL A 189 -15.06 -10.85 -16.65
C VAL A 189 -14.90 -11.62 -15.34
N LEU A 190 -14.24 -11.01 -14.35
CA LEU A 190 -13.84 -11.65 -13.09
C LEU A 190 -14.70 -11.22 -11.89
N GLY A 191 -15.55 -10.19 -12.07
CA GLY A 191 -16.29 -9.57 -10.98
C GLY A 191 -15.48 -8.48 -10.27
N GLU A 192 -15.97 -8.01 -9.11
CA GLU A 192 -15.32 -6.95 -8.32
C GLU A 192 -13.96 -7.42 -7.77
N ALA A 193 -12.91 -6.64 -8.01
CA ALA A 193 -11.58 -6.91 -7.47
C ALA A 193 -11.57 -6.76 -5.95
N GLU A 194 -10.73 -7.52 -5.27
CA GLU A 194 -10.53 -7.38 -3.83
C GLU A 194 -9.88 -6.04 -3.48
N THR A 195 -8.79 -5.68 -4.18
CA THR A 195 -8.15 -4.38 -4.03
C THR A 195 -7.75 -3.79 -5.38
N VAL A 196 -7.80 -2.48 -5.48
CA VAL A 196 -7.28 -1.70 -6.61
C VAL A 196 -6.50 -0.52 -6.04
N LYS A 197 -5.23 -0.42 -6.33
CA LYS A 197 -4.37 0.63 -5.77
C LYS A 197 -3.20 0.98 -6.69
N ALA A 198 -2.70 2.20 -6.56
CA ALA A 198 -1.42 2.60 -7.14
C ALA A 198 -0.29 2.26 -6.17
N ILE A 199 0.77 1.65 -6.66
CA ILE A 199 1.93 1.26 -5.86
C ILE A 199 3.24 1.77 -6.48
N TRP A 200 4.31 1.74 -5.69
CA TRP A 200 5.68 1.90 -6.16
C TRP A 200 6.33 0.52 -6.27
N LYS A 201 6.39 -0.01 -7.49
CA LYS A 201 7.02 -1.32 -7.78
C LYS A 201 8.52 -1.13 -7.97
N PRO A 202 9.40 -1.80 -7.20
CA PRO A 202 10.83 -1.67 -7.40
C PRO A 202 11.26 -2.25 -8.75
N GLN A 203 12.14 -1.52 -9.46
CA GLN A 203 12.76 -1.97 -10.71
C GLN A 203 13.86 -3.01 -10.44
N ASN A 204 14.59 -2.83 -9.33
CA ASN A 204 15.64 -3.73 -8.89
C ASN A 204 15.56 -3.93 -7.38
N THR A 205 15.94 -5.12 -6.92
CA THR A 205 15.97 -5.47 -5.51
C THR A 205 17.39 -5.40 -4.94
N VAL A 206 17.50 -5.09 -3.65
CA VAL A 206 18.74 -5.08 -2.88
C VAL A 206 18.71 -6.26 -1.92
N PRO A 207 19.58 -7.26 -2.08
CA PRO A 207 19.66 -8.38 -1.16
C PRO A 207 20.19 -7.92 0.21
N VAL A 208 19.54 -8.37 1.28
CA VAL A 208 19.95 -8.04 2.65
C VAL A 208 20.20 -9.29 3.47
N ASP A 209 21.18 -9.20 4.38
CA ASP A 209 21.46 -10.22 5.39
C ASP A 209 20.43 -10.15 6.54
N GLU A 210 20.50 -11.12 7.45
CA GLU A 210 19.56 -11.27 8.56
C GLU A 210 19.52 -10.01 9.46
N GLU A 211 20.68 -9.44 9.81
CA GLU A 211 20.78 -8.28 10.69
C GLU A 211 20.12 -7.02 10.06
N LYS A 212 20.44 -6.78 8.78
CA LYS A 212 19.82 -5.68 8.02
C LYS A 212 18.33 -5.89 7.81
N ALA A 213 17.91 -7.13 7.52
CA ALA A 213 16.51 -7.50 7.40
C ALA A 213 15.74 -7.17 8.69
N GLN A 214 16.26 -7.58 9.86
CA GLN A 214 15.64 -7.26 11.16
C GLN A 214 15.55 -5.74 11.41
N SER A 215 16.59 -4.99 11.05
CA SER A 215 16.61 -3.53 11.22
C SER A 215 15.63 -2.83 10.26
N LEU A 216 15.54 -3.31 9.02
CA LEU A 216 14.56 -2.83 8.04
C LEU A 216 13.12 -3.13 8.46
N MET A 217 12.87 -4.34 8.99
CA MET A 217 11.56 -4.70 9.54
C MET A 217 11.12 -3.70 10.59
N LYS A 218 11.98 -3.44 11.58
CA LYS A 218 11.67 -2.47 12.63
C LYS A 218 11.43 -1.05 12.09
N LEU A 219 12.16 -0.66 11.04
CA LEU A 219 11.93 0.62 10.38
C LEU A 219 10.55 0.66 9.73
N ILE A 220 10.22 -0.35 8.91
CA ILE A 220 8.95 -0.43 8.20
C ILE A 220 7.78 -0.48 9.18
N ASP A 221 7.86 -1.32 10.22
CA ASP A 221 6.82 -1.40 11.25
C ASP A 221 6.59 -0.07 11.96
N ASN A 222 7.67 0.59 12.36
CA ASN A 222 7.55 1.88 13.04
C ASN A 222 7.01 2.97 12.10
N LEU A 223 7.34 2.92 10.80
CA LEU A 223 6.76 3.82 9.80
C LEU A 223 5.28 3.51 9.59
N GLU A 224 4.92 2.24 9.43
CA GLU A 224 3.52 1.82 9.29
C GLU A 224 2.70 2.06 10.56
N ASP A 225 3.35 2.16 11.72
CA ASP A 225 2.70 2.46 13.00
C ASP A 225 2.43 3.97 13.21
N ASP A 226 3.06 4.84 12.42
CA ASP A 226 2.76 6.28 12.43
C ASP A 226 1.38 6.54 11.80
N ASP A 227 0.54 7.32 12.50
CA ASP A 227 -0.85 7.57 12.09
C ASP A 227 -0.95 8.35 10.77
N ASP A 228 0.05 9.15 10.42
CA ASP A 228 0.06 9.94 9.19
C ASP A 228 0.54 9.13 7.99
N VAL A 229 1.30 8.06 8.20
CA VAL A 229 1.83 7.21 7.13
C VAL A 229 0.73 6.29 6.59
N GLN A 230 0.52 6.31 5.29
CA GLN A 230 -0.46 5.46 4.60
C GLN A 230 0.18 4.19 4.05
N ASN A 231 1.28 4.35 3.30
CA ASN A 231 1.98 3.25 2.65
C ASN A 231 3.48 3.39 2.81
N VAL A 232 4.18 2.25 2.88
CA VAL A 232 5.64 2.15 2.85
C VAL A 232 6.03 1.16 1.76
N TYR A 233 6.91 1.59 0.87
CA TYR A 233 7.46 0.75 -0.21
C TYR A 233 8.97 0.68 -0.06
N SER A 234 9.55 -0.47 -0.40
CA SER A 234 10.98 -0.68 -0.31
C SER A 234 11.45 -1.69 -1.36
N ASN A 235 12.71 -1.64 -1.70
CA ASN A 235 13.30 -2.49 -2.73
C ASN A 235 14.23 -3.58 -2.17
N PHE A 236 14.08 -3.97 -0.90
CA PHE A 236 14.89 -5.06 -0.35
C PHE A 236 14.40 -6.44 -0.80
N GLU A 237 15.32 -7.37 -0.83
CA GLU A 237 15.05 -8.78 -1.06
C GLU A 237 15.69 -9.62 0.06
N VAL A 238 14.94 -10.60 0.55
CA VAL A 238 15.35 -11.52 1.60
C VAL A 238 15.37 -12.93 1.02
N SER A 239 16.48 -13.65 1.19
CA SER A 239 16.57 -15.05 0.77
C SER A 239 15.66 -15.95 1.61
N GLU A 240 15.25 -17.08 1.06
CA GLU A 240 14.43 -18.08 1.77
C GLU A 240 15.10 -18.55 3.07
N GLU A 241 16.45 -18.66 3.09
CA GLU A 241 17.20 -19.05 4.27
C GLU A 241 17.06 -18.02 5.40
N VAL A 242 17.15 -16.72 5.06
CA VAL A 242 16.99 -15.62 6.02
C VAL A 242 15.53 -15.53 6.48
N LEU A 243 14.56 -15.72 5.56
CA LEU A 243 13.13 -15.78 5.91
C LEU A 243 12.84 -16.89 6.93
N ALA A 244 13.39 -18.09 6.72
CA ALA A 244 13.21 -19.21 7.64
C ALA A 244 13.77 -18.90 9.05
N LYS A 245 14.93 -18.24 9.14
CA LYS A 245 15.52 -17.82 10.43
C LYS A 245 14.70 -16.76 11.15
N LEU A 246 14.10 -15.81 10.41
CA LEU A 246 13.27 -14.75 10.97
C LEU A 246 11.91 -15.26 11.45
N SER A 247 11.47 -16.42 10.93
CA SER A 247 10.20 -17.06 11.26
C SER A 247 10.27 -18.00 12.48
N ALA A 248 11.48 -18.41 12.86
CA ALA A 248 11.74 -19.32 13.98
C ALA A 248 11.77 -18.56 15.32
#